data_67ba1f3ac3b6d1277c59db78e14c49ba
#
_entry.id   67ba1f3ac3b6d1277c59db78e14c49ba
#
_cell.length_a   1.000
_cell.length_b   1.000
_cell.length_c   1.000
_cell.angle_alpha   90.00
_cell.angle_beta   90.00
_cell.angle_gamma   90.00
#
_symmetry.space_group_name_H-M   'P 1'
#
loop_
_entity.id
_entity.type
_entity.pdbx_description
1 polymer ?
#
loop_
_entity_poly.entity_id
_entity_poly.type
_entity_poly.pdbx_seq_one_letter_code
_entity_poly.pdbx_strand_id
1 'polypeptide(L)'
;MGSNDIFADNVNIGTESRKPILFSHKKTYADKEELTFHLHDELEIYVYVSGDVDFIIGDSYKTLKHGDILFTFPNELHRPVIKSGAEYERFFITVPVDAFDSFDLCDRSPIACFLDAKITDTRVIELSDEEKRSFLRTLAKISECISEGSENRYLAYSYLLRALYILNTAKSISLPADTNLPPVLRDVLAFISENYAELSTVSEIAKHFHVSPSYLSSLFSKYMKAGMKQYLQYRKISGAKTMLAAGASVTDVCFECGFNSCSHFISVFKEATGMTPNKYRNINISQNEV
;
A
#
# COMPACT_ATOMS: atom_id res chain seq x y z
N MET A 1 -21.31 23.12 3.62
CA MET A 1 -20.65 23.07 4.93
C MET A 1 -19.40 22.24 4.72
N GLY A 2 -18.23 22.87 4.87
CA GLY A 2 -16.95 22.34 4.43
C GLY A 2 -16.56 21.05 5.13
N SER A 3 -15.91 20.17 4.39
CA SER A 3 -15.17 19.05 4.92
C SER A 3 -14.16 19.58 5.95
N ASN A 4 -14.34 19.23 7.20
CA ASN A 4 -13.26 19.35 8.17
C ASN A 4 -12.24 18.25 7.88
N ASP A 5 -11.54 18.35 6.76
CA ASP A 5 -10.27 17.67 6.57
C ASP A 5 -9.27 18.39 7.47
N ILE A 6 -9.27 17.97 8.71
CA ILE A 6 -8.24 18.38 9.64
C ILE A 6 -7.02 17.57 9.21
N PHE A 7 -6.02 18.26 8.66
CA PHE A 7 -4.61 17.91 8.53
C PHE A 7 -4.08 17.56 7.15
N ALA A 8 -2.96 18.17 6.93
CA ALA A 8 -1.86 18.00 5.99
C ALA A 8 -2.06 16.96 4.88
N ASP A 9 -2.53 17.42 3.75
CA ASP A 9 -2.35 16.75 2.48
C ASP A 9 -0.85 16.63 2.18
N ASN A 10 -0.39 15.40 2.01
CA ASN A 10 0.91 15.00 1.43
C ASN A 10 2.01 16.05 1.54
N VAL A 11 2.54 16.27 2.74
CA VAL A 11 3.62 17.22 2.96
C VAL A 11 4.95 16.54 2.72
N ASN A 12 5.73 17.13 1.80
CA ASN A 12 7.11 16.75 1.57
C ASN A 12 7.97 17.09 2.80
N ILE A 13 8.49 16.06 3.47
CA ILE A 13 9.40 16.20 4.60
C ILE A 13 10.87 16.30 4.12
N GLY A 14 11.13 16.25 2.82
CA GLY A 14 12.41 16.51 2.20
C GLY A 14 13.46 15.42 2.39
N THR A 15 13.91 14.88 1.25
CA THR A 15 15.19 14.18 1.10
C THR A 15 15.80 14.63 -0.22
N GLU A 16 17.07 14.32 -0.45
CA GLU A 16 17.73 14.49 -1.76
C GLU A 16 17.21 13.50 -2.82
N SER A 17 16.33 12.56 -2.42
CA SER A 17 15.63 11.65 -3.33
C SER A 17 14.82 12.41 -4.36
N ARG A 18 14.74 11.87 -5.57
CA ARG A 18 13.93 12.42 -6.68
C ARG A 18 12.45 12.50 -6.36
N LYS A 19 11.98 11.65 -5.42
CA LYS A 19 10.61 11.67 -4.89
C LYS A 19 10.64 12.07 -3.42
N PRO A 20 9.64 12.86 -2.97
CA PRO A 20 9.56 13.27 -1.58
C PRO A 20 9.12 12.13 -0.67
N ILE A 21 9.55 12.16 0.59
CA ILE A 21 8.84 11.45 1.64
C ILE A 21 7.56 12.23 1.93
N LEU A 22 6.42 11.57 1.83
CA LEU A 22 5.13 12.19 2.09
C LEU A 22 4.58 11.71 3.43
N PHE A 23 4.10 12.64 4.21
CA PHE A 23 3.39 12.36 5.46
C PHE A 23 1.96 12.86 5.34
N SER A 24 1.01 12.05 5.78
CA SER A 24 -0.40 12.43 5.87
C SER A 24 -0.99 11.99 7.19
N HIS A 25 -1.79 12.88 7.77
CA HIS A 25 -2.70 12.59 8.88
C HIS A 25 -4.11 12.87 8.40
N LYS A 26 -4.95 11.85 8.32
CA LYS A 26 -6.32 12.00 7.83
C LYS A 26 -7.34 11.55 8.85
N LYS A 27 -8.40 12.34 8.94
CA LYS A 27 -9.57 12.08 9.74
C LYS A 27 -10.81 12.33 8.89
N THR A 28 -11.49 11.29 8.51
CA THR A 28 -12.59 11.32 7.53
C THR A 28 -13.80 10.55 8.03
N TYR A 29 -14.95 10.79 7.41
CA TYR A 29 -16.14 9.98 7.62
C TYR A 29 -16.33 9.03 6.44
N ALA A 30 -16.64 7.79 6.71
CA ALA A 30 -16.64 6.68 5.76
C ALA A 30 -17.58 6.85 4.55
N ASP A 31 -18.61 7.65 4.65
CA ASP A 31 -19.59 7.90 3.60
C ASP A 31 -19.09 8.85 2.50
N LYS A 32 -17.92 9.44 2.67
CA LYS A 32 -17.38 10.48 1.78
C LYS A 32 -16.14 10.06 1.00
N GLU A 33 -15.55 8.91 1.27
CA GLU A 33 -14.30 8.49 0.65
C GLU A 33 -14.46 7.12 -0.04
N GLU A 34 -14.53 7.10 -1.37
CA GLU A 34 -14.38 5.87 -2.14
C GLU A 34 -12.90 5.46 -2.15
N LEU A 35 -12.53 4.63 -1.18
CA LEU A 35 -11.19 4.05 -1.13
C LEU A 35 -11.13 2.86 -2.08
N THR A 36 -10.56 3.07 -3.26
CA THR A 36 -10.32 2.01 -4.25
C THR A 36 -9.02 1.27 -3.96
N PHE A 37 -8.86 0.08 -4.54
CA PHE A 37 -7.56 -0.54 -4.60
C PHE A 37 -6.56 0.39 -5.27
N HIS A 38 -5.38 0.51 -4.68
CA HIS A 38 -4.28 1.29 -5.23
C HIS A 38 -2.94 0.58 -5.02
N LEU A 39 -1.96 1.03 -5.74
CA LEU A 39 -0.58 0.59 -5.66
C LEU A 39 0.33 1.76 -6.05
N HIS A 40 1.48 1.83 -5.43
CA HIS A 40 2.49 2.85 -5.68
C HIS A 40 3.90 2.26 -5.63
N ASP A 41 4.91 3.05 -5.96
CA ASP A 41 6.31 2.59 -6.05
C ASP A 41 7.08 2.80 -4.75
N GLU A 42 6.46 3.45 -3.79
CA GLU A 42 7.05 3.78 -2.49
C GLU A 42 6.76 2.66 -1.47
N LEU A 43 7.59 2.59 -0.44
CA LEU A 43 7.27 1.93 0.81
C LEU A 43 6.20 2.75 1.54
N GLU A 44 5.23 2.12 2.20
CA GLU A 44 4.26 2.85 3.02
C GLU A 44 4.20 2.29 4.44
N ILE A 45 4.17 3.20 5.39
CA ILE A 45 3.80 2.95 6.79
C ILE A 45 2.38 3.44 6.95
N TYR A 46 1.46 2.53 7.15
CA TYR A 46 0.08 2.85 7.46
C TYR A 46 -0.16 2.64 8.95
N VAL A 47 -0.73 3.64 9.64
CA VAL A 47 -0.97 3.60 11.08
C VAL A 47 -2.45 3.87 11.35
N TYR A 48 -3.13 2.89 11.88
CA TYR A 48 -4.53 2.99 12.22
C TYR A 48 -4.73 3.58 13.62
N VAL A 49 -5.59 4.60 13.74
CA VAL A 49 -5.91 5.25 15.00
C VAL A 49 -7.31 4.89 15.46
N SER A 50 -8.32 5.14 14.66
CA SER A 50 -9.71 4.88 15.04
C SER A 50 -10.62 4.64 13.83
N GLY A 51 -11.78 4.05 14.06
CA GLY A 51 -12.80 3.74 13.07
C GLY A 51 -13.27 2.29 13.13
N ASP A 52 -13.95 1.84 12.09
CA ASP A 52 -14.34 0.44 11.90
C ASP A 52 -13.85 0.00 10.52
N VAL A 53 -12.62 -0.45 10.47
CA VAL A 53 -11.87 -0.66 9.23
C VAL A 53 -11.16 -2.01 9.25
N ASP A 54 -11.32 -2.73 8.15
CA ASP A 54 -10.43 -3.82 7.78
C ASP A 54 -9.40 -3.31 6.76
N PHE A 55 -8.30 -4.00 6.59
CA PHE A 55 -7.27 -3.63 5.63
C PHE A 55 -6.89 -4.84 4.78
N ILE A 56 -6.76 -4.62 3.48
CA ILE A 56 -6.35 -5.64 2.52
C ILE A 56 -4.96 -5.28 2.03
N ILE A 57 -4.04 -6.25 2.08
CA ILE A 57 -2.69 -6.14 1.51
C ILE A 57 -2.44 -7.43 0.71
N GLY A 58 -2.25 -7.29 -0.61
CA GLY A 58 -2.06 -8.46 -1.46
C GLY A 58 -3.25 -9.42 -1.37
N ASP A 59 -3.01 -10.61 -0.85
CA ASP A 59 -3.99 -11.67 -0.58
C ASP A 59 -4.41 -11.74 0.91
N SER A 60 -3.84 -10.88 1.74
CA SER A 60 -4.07 -10.85 3.19
C SER A 60 -5.15 -9.84 3.56
N TYR A 61 -5.90 -10.16 4.62
CA TYR A 61 -6.99 -9.35 5.14
C TYR A 61 -6.86 -9.24 6.67
N LYS A 62 -6.96 -8.04 7.20
CA LYS A 62 -6.81 -7.79 8.63
C LYS A 62 -7.87 -6.82 9.14
N THR A 63 -8.56 -7.20 10.23
CA THR A 63 -9.34 -6.26 11.03
C THR A 63 -8.39 -5.43 11.90
N LEU A 64 -8.45 -4.11 11.75
CA LEU A 64 -7.53 -3.19 12.41
C LEU A 64 -7.93 -2.91 13.86
N LYS A 65 -6.91 -2.77 14.71
CA LYS A 65 -7.04 -2.37 16.12
C LYS A 65 -6.23 -1.09 16.35
N HIS A 66 -6.65 -0.28 17.31
CA HIS A 66 -5.97 0.98 17.65
C HIS A 66 -4.45 0.80 17.80
N GLY A 67 -3.71 1.59 17.04
CA GLY A 67 -2.25 1.59 17.01
C GLY A 67 -1.64 0.45 16.18
N ASP A 68 -2.43 -0.28 15.38
CA ASP A 68 -1.87 -1.20 14.38
C ASP A 68 -1.05 -0.42 13.36
N ILE A 69 0.14 -0.94 13.06
CA ILE A 69 1.08 -0.40 12.08
C ILE A 69 1.26 -1.44 11.00
N LEU A 70 0.98 -1.06 9.77
CA LEU A 70 1.09 -1.91 8.61
C LEU A 70 2.16 -1.38 7.66
N PHE A 71 2.92 -2.30 7.05
CA PHE A 71 3.82 -2.00 5.96
C PHE A 71 3.24 -2.47 4.65
N THR A 72 3.28 -1.62 3.62
CA THR A 72 3.08 -2.03 2.24
C THR A 72 4.36 -1.80 1.44
N PHE A 73 4.63 -2.69 0.51
CA PHE A 73 5.82 -2.63 -0.33
C PHE A 73 5.50 -2.06 -1.71
N PRO A 74 6.52 -1.59 -2.45
CA PRO A 74 6.35 -1.14 -3.82
C PRO A 74 5.56 -2.15 -4.66
N ASN A 75 4.57 -1.63 -5.40
CA ASN A 75 3.71 -2.42 -6.28
C ASN A 75 2.79 -3.43 -5.57
N GLU A 76 2.68 -3.38 -4.26
CA GLU A 76 1.77 -4.22 -3.51
C GLU A 76 0.36 -3.61 -3.51
N LEU A 77 -0.61 -4.39 -3.96
CA LEU A 77 -2.01 -3.96 -4.01
C LEU A 77 -2.60 -3.91 -2.61
N HIS A 78 -3.11 -2.77 -2.21
CA HIS A 78 -3.70 -2.60 -0.89
C HIS A 78 -4.87 -1.62 -0.87
N ARG A 79 -5.69 -1.71 0.18
CA ARG A 79 -6.75 -0.75 0.49
C ARG A 79 -7.32 -0.94 1.90
N PRO A 80 -7.79 0.13 2.55
CA PRO A 80 -8.72 0.03 3.68
C PRO A 80 -10.13 -0.34 3.21
N VAL A 81 -10.84 -1.11 4.01
CA VAL A 81 -12.24 -1.50 3.83
C VAL A 81 -13.03 -0.95 5.00
N ILE A 82 -13.71 0.16 4.78
CA ILE A 82 -14.51 0.81 5.81
C ILE A 82 -15.84 0.08 5.96
N LYS A 83 -16.22 -0.31 7.18
CA LYS A 83 -17.39 -1.12 7.47
C LYS A 83 -18.58 -0.31 7.97
N SER A 84 -18.34 0.84 8.59
CA SER A 84 -19.38 1.71 9.14
C SER A 84 -19.12 3.18 8.85
N GLY A 85 -20.16 4.04 9.03
CA GLY A 85 -20.04 5.50 8.91
C GLY A 85 -19.32 6.20 10.06
N ALA A 86 -18.60 5.45 10.92
CA ALA A 86 -17.83 6.01 12.01
C ALA A 86 -16.68 6.90 11.51
N GLU A 87 -16.25 7.80 12.35
CA GLU A 87 -15.07 8.62 12.10
C GLU A 87 -13.85 7.69 11.96
N TYR A 88 -13.07 7.88 10.91
CA TYR A 88 -11.90 7.09 10.57
C TYR A 88 -10.64 7.95 10.58
N GLU A 89 -9.73 7.66 11.51
CA GLU A 89 -8.48 8.38 11.70
C GLU A 89 -7.28 7.47 11.45
N ARG A 90 -6.32 8.00 10.68
CA ARG A 90 -5.12 7.28 10.27
C ARG A 90 -3.96 8.22 9.96
N PHE A 91 -2.74 7.71 10.11
CA PHE A 91 -1.56 8.29 9.49
C PHE A 91 -1.08 7.37 8.37
N PHE A 92 -0.47 7.93 7.35
CA PHE A 92 0.34 7.19 6.41
C PHE A 92 1.57 7.99 5.99
N ILE A 93 2.68 7.28 5.81
CA ILE A 93 3.97 7.83 5.42
C ILE A 93 4.43 7.04 4.22
N THR A 94 4.60 7.68 3.06
CA THR A 94 5.20 7.04 1.90
C THR A 94 6.67 7.41 1.81
N VAL A 95 7.52 6.40 1.69
CA VAL A 95 8.98 6.55 1.70
C VAL A 95 9.52 5.97 0.40
N PRO A 96 10.15 6.79 -0.47
CA PRO A 96 10.86 6.26 -1.63
C PRO A 96 11.91 5.23 -1.21
N VAL A 97 12.11 4.19 -2.02
CA VAL A 97 13.06 3.11 -1.70
C VAL A 97 14.51 3.61 -1.59
N ASP A 98 14.82 4.69 -2.30
CA ASP A 98 16.14 5.35 -2.36
C ASP A 98 16.26 6.56 -1.39
N ALA A 99 15.25 6.79 -0.53
CA ALA A 99 15.18 8.00 0.29
C ALA A 99 16.36 8.20 1.24
N PHE A 100 17.05 7.12 1.59
CA PHE A 100 18.15 7.13 2.56
C PHE A 100 19.44 6.53 2.00
N ASP A 101 19.59 6.41 0.69
CA ASP A 101 20.79 5.84 0.06
C ASP A 101 22.06 6.67 0.36
N SER A 102 21.91 8.00 0.46
CA SER A 102 23.00 8.92 0.83
C SER A 102 23.09 9.19 2.34
N PHE A 103 22.31 8.46 3.16
CA PHE A 103 22.27 8.70 4.60
C PHE A 103 23.39 7.91 5.32
N ASP A 104 24.55 8.52 5.44
CA ASP A 104 25.78 7.92 5.97
C ASP A 104 26.02 8.24 7.47
N LEU A 105 24.93 8.36 8.25
CA LEU A 105 25.04 8.69 9.69
C LEU A 105 24.99 7.48 10.62
N CYS A 106 24.74 6.28 10.09
CA CYS A 106 24.64 5.06 10.88
C CYS A 106 24.87 3.81 10.02
N ASP A 107 25.32 2.74 10.65
CA ASP A 107 25.60 1.43 10.01
C ASP A 107 24.34 0.74 9.45
N ARG A 108 23.17 1.20 9.83
CA ARG A 108 21.89 0.63 9.42
C ARG A 108 20.97 1.71 8.86
N SER A 109 20.44 1.49 7.65
CA SER A 109 19.50 2.40 7.02
C SER A 109 18.28 2.70 7.90
N PRO A 110 17.78 3.95 7.93
CA PRO A 110 16.53 4.28 8.61
C PRO A 110 15.32 3.46 8.16
N ILE A 111 15.33 2.89 6.96
CA ILE A 111 14.27 2.03 6.42
C ILE A 111 14.60 0.52 6.53
N ALA A 112 15.60 0.13 7.30
CA ALA A 112 16.00 -1.28 7.44
C ALA A 112 14.85 -2.16 7.95
N CYS A 113 13.94 -1.62 8.76
CA CYS A 113 12.72 -2.32 9.20
C CYS A 113 11.85 -2.83 8.02
N PHE A 114 11.80 -2.10 6.90
CA PHE A 114 11.11 -2.57 5.69
C PHE A 114 11.85 -3.70 5.01
N LEU A 115 13.19 -3.62 4.94
CA LEU A 115 14.01 -4.67 4.31
C LEU A 115 13.87 -5.98 5.08
N ASP A 116 13.95 -5.92 6.40
CA ASP A 116 13.75 -7.08 7.29
C ASP A 116 12.32 -7.63 7.15
N ALA A 117 11.32 -6.75 7.14
CA ALA A 117 9.92 -7.11 6.99
C ALA A 117 9.65 -7.79 5.64
N LYS A 118 10.29 -7.35 4.56
CA LYS A 118 10.19 -7.97 3.23
C LYS A 118 10.80 -9.38 3.21
N ILE A 119 11.95 -9.56 3.83
CA ILE A 119 12.62 -10.87 3.92
C ILE A 119 11.77 -11.88 4.71
N THR A 120 11.15 -11.43 5.80
CA THR A 120 10.35 -12.26 6.70
C THR A 120 8.87 -12.35 6.31
N ASP A 121 8.48 -11.74 5.22
CA ASP A 121 7.08 -11.57 4.78
C ASP A 121 6.18 -10.97 5.87
N THR A 122 6.72 -10.02 6.63
CA THR A 122 6.04 -9.36 7.73
C THR A 122 5.32 -8.09 7.24
N ARG A 123 4.06 -7.94 7.62
CA ARG A 123 3.25 -6.77 7.25
C ARG A 123 2.80 -5.94 8.44
N VAL A 124 2.90 -6.48 9.64
CA VAL A 124 2.46 -5.83 10.89
C VAL A 124 3.65 -5.65 11.81
N ILE A 125 3.76 -4.48 12.38
CA ILE A 125 4.74 -4.16 13.42
C ILE A 125 4.02 -4.17 14.76
N GLU A 126 4.50 -5.00 15.66
CA GLU A 126 4.04 -5.02 17.05
C GLU A 126 4.94 -4.15 17.92
N LEU A 127 4.35 -3.15 18.51
CA LEU A 127 4.97 -2.30 19.52
C LEU A 127 4.39 -2.63 20.90
N SER A 128 5.21 -2.57 21.93
CA SER A 128 4.72 -2.52 23.30
C SER A 128 3.81 -1.30 23.50
N ASP A 129 2.98 -1.29 24.51
CA ASP A 129 2.07 -0.17 24.79
C ASP A 129 2.82 1.15 25.01
N GLU A 130 4.02 1.12 25.56
CA GLU A 130 4.85 2.29 25.75
C GLU A 130 5.42 2.81 24.42
N GLU A 131 5.98 1.93 23.60
CA GLU A 131 6.49 2.25 22.28
C GLU A 131 5.36 2.77 21.36
N LYS A 132 4.18 2.14 21.39
CA LYS A 132 3.00 2.57 20.65
C LYS A 132 2.59 4.00 21.01
N ARG A 133 2.50 4.31 22.31
CA ARG A 133 2.21 5.67 22.78
C ARG A 133 3.29 6.67 22.33
N SER A 134 4.57 6.27 22.43
CA SER A 134 5.69 7.10 21.98
C SER A 134 5.64 7.35 20.48
N PHE A 135 5.36 6.31 19.70
CA PHE A 135 5.25 6.38 18.24
C PHE A 135 4.09 7.29 17.80
N LEU A 136 2.89 7.10 18.32
CA LEU A 136 1.73 7.93 17.99
C LEU A 136 1.94 9.42 18.38
N ARG A 137 2.56 9.68 19.55
CA ARG A 137 2.95 11.06 19.93
C ARG A 137 3.96 11.65 18.94
N THR A 138 4.91 10.84 18.46
CA THR A 138 5.89 11.29 17.46
C THR A 138 5.21 11.69 16.16
N LEU A 139 4.24 10.88 15.68
CA LEU A 139 3.45 11.22 14.49
C LEU A 139 2.60 12.49 14.68
N ALA A 140 1.99 12.66 15.84
CA ALA A 140 1.24 13.88 16.16
C ALA A 140 2.15 15.12 16.13
N LYS A 141 3.41 15.01 16.59
CA LYS A 141 4.39 16.10 16.50
C LYS A 141 4.78 16.42 15.05
N ILE A 142 4.86 15.45 14.17
CA ILE A 142 5.04 15.72 12.73
C ILE A 142 3.85 16.53 12.20
N SER A 143 2.61 16.14 12.53
CA SER A 143 1.39 16.88 12.13
C SER A 143 1.40 18.34 12.63
N GLU A 144 1.78 18.55 13.88
CA GLU A 144 1.90 19.90 14.46
C GLU A 144 2.92 20.75 13.68
N CYS A 145 4.14 20.23 13.47
CA CYS A 145 5.19 20.93 12.73
C CYS A 145 4.76 21.30 11.31
N ILE A 146 4.00 20.42 10.66
CA ILE A 146 3.51 20.65 9.30
C ILE A 146 2.44 21.75 9.29
N SER A 147 1.52 21.76 10.26
CA SER A 147 0.45 22.75 10.37
C SER A 147 0.97 24.15 10.71
N GLU A 148 2.11 24.25 11.41
CA GLU A 148 2.75 25.52 11.78
C GLU A 148 3.55 26.16 10.63
N GLY A 149 3.77 25.47 9.53
CA GLY A 149 4.39 26.01 8.31
C GLY A 149 5.75 25.44 7.94
N SER A 150 6.29 25.93 6.83
CA SER A 150 7.50 25.36 6.19
C SER A 150 8.79 25.51 7.01
N GLU A 151 8.83 26.41 7.97
CA GLU A 151 10.03 26.64 8.80
C GLU A 151 10.33 25.45 9.72
N ASN A 152 9.32 24.64 10.04
CA ASN A 152 9.42 23.51 10.94
C ASN A 152 9.74 22.17 10.23
N ARG A 153 10.09 22.18 8.94
CA ARG A 153 10.38 20.94 8.17
C ARG A 153 11.52 20.13 8.74
N TYR A 154 12.60 20.78 9.20
CA TYR A 154 13.72 20.07 9.83
C TYR A 154 13.30 19.36 11.12
N LEU A 155 12.42 19.99 11.90
CA LEU A 155 11.88 19.40 13.10
C LEU A 155 10.95 18.23 12.77
N ALA A 156 10.07 18.36 11.77
CA ALA A 156 9.24 17.27 11.26
C ALA A 156 10.10 16.08 10.79
N TYR A 157 11.19 16.35 10.06
CA TYR A 157 12.14 15.33 9.63
C TYR A 157 12.82 14.61 10.80
N SER A 158 13.22 15.34 11.84
CA SER A 158 13.78 14.73 13.06
C SER A 158 12.80 13.78 13.75
N TYR A 159 11.52 14.14 13.81
CA TYR A 159 10.48 13.26 14.33
C TYR A 159 10.22 12.07 13.40
N LEU A 160 10.33 12.22 12.09
CA LEU A 160 10.28 11.09 11.15
C LEU A 160 11.40 10.10 11.44
N LEU A 161 12.66 10.57 11.57
CA LEU A 161 13.79 9.69 11.91
C LEU A 161 13.58 8.99 13.25
N ARG A 162 13.01 9.67 14.23
CA ARG A 162 12.62 9.05 15.51
C ARG A 162 11.54 7.98 15.32
N ALA A 163 10.54 8.22 14.49
CA ALA A 163 9.50 7.22 14.20
C ALA A 163 10.11 5.97 13.54
N LEU A 164 10.97 6.16 12.53
CA LEU A 164 11.68 5.08 11.87
C LEU A 164 12.61 4.32 12.84
N TYR A 165 13.29 5.02 13.76
CA TYR A 165 14.08 4.39 14.80
C TYR A 165 13.24 3.45 15.67
N ILE A 166 12.05 3.90 16.14
CA ILE A 166 11.14 3.06 16.93
C ILE A 166 10.76 1.81 16.13
N LEU A 167 10.42 1.94 14.85
CA LEU A 167 10.07 0.79 13.99
C LEU A 167 11.25 -0.16 13.76
N ASN A 168 12.47 0.36 13.66
CA ASN A 168 13.69 -0.47 13.52
C ASN A 168 14.04 -1.28 14.78
N THR A 169 13.56 -0.87 15.94
CA THR A 169 13.76 -1.59 17.22
C THR A 169 12.58 -2.49 17.58
N ALA A 170 11.48 -2.38 16.84
CA ALA A 170 10.27 -3.13 17.08
C ALA A 170 10.39 -4.61 16.69
N LYS A 171 9.55 -5.42 17.31
CA LYS A 171 9.37 -6.81 16.92
C LYS A 171 8.41 -6.90 15.74
N SER A 172 8.90 -7.43 14.62
CA SER A 172 8.07 -7.70 13.45
C SER A 172 7.28 -8.98 13.59
N ILE A 173 6.02 -8.97 13.22
CA ILE A 173 5.17 -10.17 13.14
C ILE A 173 4.57 -10.32 11.75
N SER A 174 4.55 -11.57 11.27
CA SER A 174 3.77 -11.91 10.07
C SER A 174 2.28 -11.66 10.33
N LEU A 175 1.55 -11.22 9.31
CA LEU A 175 0.10 -11.21 9.37
C LEU A 175 -0.37 -12.66 9.61
N PRO A 176 -1.02 -12.98 10.73
CA PRO A 176 -1.70 -14.25 10.84
C PRO A 176 -2.75 -14.30 9.73
N ALA A 177 -2.88 -15.44 9.07
CA ALA A 177 -3.98 -15.64 8.12
C ALA A 177 -5.28 -15.24 8.80
N ASP A 178 -5.95 -14.17 8.30
CA ASP A 178 -7.11 -13.64 9.00
C ASP A 178 -8.24 -14.66 8.94
N THR A 179 -8.67 -15.12 10.11
CA THR A 179 -9.77 -16.07 10.27
C THR A 179 -11.13 -15.48 9.91
N ASN A 180 -11.22 -14.16 9.65
CA ASN A 180 -12.46 -13.46 9.35
C ASN A 180 -12.88 -13.58 7.88
N LEU A 181 -11.97 -13.94 6.98
CA LEU A 181 -12.34 -14.26 5.60
C LEU A 181 -12.90 -15.69 5.49
N PRO A 182 -13.98 -15.88 4.71
CA PRO A 182 -14.42 -17.22 4.35
C PRO A 182 -13.26 -18.01 3.71
N PRO A 183 -13.06 -19.30 4.08
CA PRO A 183 -11.97 -20.11 3.53
C PRO A 183 -11.88 -20.07 2.01
N VAL A 184 -13.03 -20.21 1.33
CA VAL A 184 -13.11 -20.13 -0.14
C VAL A 184 -12.57 -18.80 -0.68
N LEU A 185 -12.84 -17.68 -0.01
CA LEU A 185 -12.37 -16.39 -0.49
C LEU A 185 -10.87 -16.23 -0.30
N ARG A 186 -10.32 -16.71 0.80
CA ARG A 186 -8.89 -16.75 1.06
C ARG A 186 -8.16 -17.57 0.00
N ASP A 187 -8.66 -18.78 -0.27
CA ASP A 187 -8.08 -19.67 -1.28
C ASP A 187 -8.16 -19.04 -2.68
N VAL A 188 -9.26 -18.36 -3.00
CA VAL A 188 -9.43 -17.60 -4.25
C VAL A 188 -8.40 -16.46 -4.37
N LEU A 189 -8.15 -15.71 -3.31
CA LEU A 189 -7.17 -14.61 -3.33
C LEU A 189 -5.74 -15.14 -3.55
N ALA A 190 -5.36 -16.20 -2.85
CA ALA A 190 -4.07 -16.88 -3.04
C ALA A 190 -3.95 -17.40 -4.48
N PHE A 191 -4.97 -18.08 -4.99
CA PHE A 191 -4.99 -18.58 -6.37
C PHE A 191 -4.83 -17.46 -7.41
N ILE A 192 -5.54 -16.34 -7.24
CA ILE A 192 -5.39 -15.17 -8.12
C ILE A 192 -3.97 -14.61 -8.02
N SER A 193 -3.40 -14.55 -6.82
CA SER A 193 -2.06 -14.04 -6.60
C SER A 193 -1.00 -14.81 -7.38
N GLU A 194 -1.13 -16.13 -7.44
CA GLU A 194 -0.20 -17.02 -8.13
C GLU A 194 -0.44 -17.14 -9.64
N ASN A 195 -1.72 -16.96 -10.09
CA ASN A 195 -2.12 -17.31 -11.45
C ASN A 195 -2.71 -16.13 -12.24
N TYR A 196 -2.59 -14.89 -11.76
CA TYR A 196 -3.25 -13.72 -12.35
C TYR A 196 -3.01 -13.55 -13.86
N ALA A 197 -1.84 -13.93 -14.35
CA ALA A 197 -1.47 -13.78 -15.76
C ALA A 197 -2.31 -14.69 -16.69
N GLU A 198 -2.68 -15.88 -16.23
CA GLU A 198 -3.44 -16.85 -17.01
C GLU A 198 -4.96 -16.64 -16.89
N LEU A 199 -5.41 -15.95 -15.84
CA LEU A 199 -6.81 -15.74 -15.56
C LEU A 199 -7.39 -14.59 -16.39
N SER A 200 -8.52 -14.85 -17.04
CA SER A 200 -9.21 -13.85 -17.87
C SER A 200 -10.61 -13.51 -17.35
N THR A 201 -11.29 -14.46 -16.72
CA THR A 201 -12.69 -14.32 -16.33
C THR A 201 -12.98 -14.82 -14.90
N VAL A 202 -14.00 -14.24 -14.28
CA VAL A 202 -14.54 -14.74 -12.99
C VAL A 202 -15.06 -16.18 -13.13
N SER A 203 -15.56 -16.57 -14.31
CA SER A 203 -16.07 -17.90 -14.56
C SER A 203 -14.99 -18.98 -14.50
N GLU A 204 -13.78 -18.70 -14.96
CA GLU A 204 -12.62 -19.60 -14.85
C GLU A 204 -12.26 -19.84 -13.38
N ILE A 205 -12.19 -18.78 -12.59
CA ILE A 205 -11.92 -18.86 -11.16
C ILE A 205 -13.03 -19.65 -10.44
N ALA A 206 -14.29 -19.33 -10.71
CA ALA A 206 -15.43 -20.03 -10.12
C ALA A 206 -15.44 -21.53 -10.44
N LYS A 207 -15.10 -21.89 -11.68
CA LYS A 207 -14.96 -23.29 -12.12
C LYS A 207 -13.87 -24.03 -11.34
N HIS A 208 -12.72 -23.39 -11.12
CA HIS A 208 -11.62 -23.98 -10.36
C HIS A 208 -12.03 -24.33 -8.92
N PHE A 209 -12.82 -23.47 -8.27
CA PHE A 209 -13.31 -23.68 -6.91
C PHE A 209 -14.66 -24.39 -6.82
N HIS A 210 -15.19 -24.91 -7.92
CA HIS A 210 -16.49 -25.62 -7.98
C HIS A 210 -17.66 -24.83 -7.40
N VAL A 211 -17.68 -23.50 -7.59
CA VAL A 211 -18.74 -22.60 -7.16
C VAL A 211 -19.37 -21.88 -8.37
N SER A 212 -20.55 -21.30 -8.17
CA SER A 212 -21.14 -20.47 -9.22
C SER A 212 -20.43 -19.11 -9.35
N PRO A 213 -20.28 -18.54 -10.57
CA PRO A 213 -19.71 -17.21 -10.77
C PRO A 213 -20.46 -16.11 -9.99
N SER A 214 -21.77 -16.23 -9.87
CA SER A 214 -22.61 -15.27 -9.12
C SER A 214 -22.32 -15.34 -7.63
N TYR A 215 -22.22 -16.54 -7.05
CA TYR A 215 -21.86 -16.73 -5.66
C TYR A 215 -20.47 -16.13 -5.37
N LEU A 216 -19.48 -16.47 -6.20
CA LEU A 216 -18.13 -15.98 -6.03
C LEU A 216 -18.04 -14.45 -6.16
N SER A 217 -18.71 -13.86 -7.14
CA SER A 217 -18.78 -12.40 -7.31
C SER A 217 -19.44 -11.71 -6.13
N SER A 218 -20.54 -12.26 -5.61
CA SER A 218 -21.23 -11.72 -4.44
C SER A 218 -20.37 -11.81 -3.18
N LEU A 219 -19.74 -12.97 -2.95
CA LEU A 219 -18.84 -13.19 -1.82
C LEU A 219 -17.66 -12.21 -1.87
N PHE A 220 -17.02 -12.09 -3.05
CA PHE A 220 -15.89 -11.17 -3.26
C PHE A 220 -16.30 -9.71 -3.00
N SER A 221 -17.40 -9.25 -3.60
CA SER A 221 -17.92 -7.89 -3.42
C SER A 221 -18.30 -7.59 -1.96
N LYS A 222 -18.85 -8.57 -1.24
CA LYS A 222 -19.24 -8.43 0.17
C LYS A 222 -18.02 -8.11 1.06
N TYR A 223 -16.92 -8.84 0.90
CA TYR A 223 -15.75 -8.71 1.75
C TYR A 223 -14.72 -7.70 1.20
N MET A 224 -14.47 -7.74 -0.11
CA MET A 224 -13.46 -6.88 -0.74
C MET A 224 -14.01 -5.50 -1.11
N LYS A 225 -15.34 -5.27 -1.03
CA LYS A 225 -16.00 -4.02 -1.44
C LYS A 225 -15.58 -3.53 -2.83
N ALA A 226 -15.22 -4.44 -3.71
CA ALA A 226 -14.76 -4.20 -5.07
C ALA A 226 -15.16 -5.35 -5.99
N GLY A 227 -15.18 -5.11 -7.30
CA GLY A 227 -15.43 -6.16 -8.28
C GLY A 227 -14.19 -7.06 -8.48
N MET A 228 -14.40 -8.37 -8.56
CA MET A 228 -13.32 -9.33 -8.79
C MET A 228 -12.55 -9.07 -10.09
N LYS A 229 -13.24 -8.66 -11.16
CA LYS A 229 -12.61 -8.31 -12.44
C LYS A 229 -11.63 -7.14 -12.26
N GLN A 230 -12.02 -6.11 -11.51
CA GLN A 230 -11.18 -4.95 -11.21
C GLN A 230 -9.96 -5.37 -10.39
N TYR A 231 -10.15 -6.21 -9.36
CA TYR A 231 -9.05 -6.74 -8.57
C TYR A 231 -8.04 -7.50 -9.43
N LEU A 232 -8.51 -8.41 -10.31
CA LEU A 232 -7.65 -9.13 -11.25
C LEU A 232 -6.87 -8.18 -12.17
N GLN A 233 -7.50 -7.12 -12.68
CA GLN A 233 -6.81 -6.11 -13.47
C GLN A 233 -5.70 -5.41 -12.68
N TYR A 234 -5.95 -5.01 -11.43
CA TYR A 234 -4.91 -4.41 -10.59
C TYR A 234 -3.76 -5.37 -10.28
N ARG A 235 -4.04 -6.66 -10.08
CA ARG A 235 -2.99 -7.68 -9.91
C ARG A 235 -2.11 -7.79 -11.16
N LYS A 236 -2.70 -7.78 -12.36
CA LYS A 236 -1.96 -7.75 -13.63
C LYS A 236 -1.11 -6.49 -13.78
N ILE A 237 -1.62 -5.33 -13.37
CA ILE A 237 -0.86 -4.08 -13.39
C ILE A 237 0.29 -4.10 -12.38
N SER A 238 0.09 -4.67 -11.19
CA SER A 238 1.15 -4.86 -10.20
C SER A 238 2.32 -5.69 -10.79
N GLY A 239 2.03 -6.83 -11.41
CA GLY A 239 3.04 -7.63 -12.11
C GLY A 239 3.72 -6.86 -13.25
N ALA A 240 2.94 -6.14 -14.05
CA ALA A 240 3.45 -5.33 -15.16
C ALA A 240 4.42 -4.24 -14.70
N LYS A 241 4.16 -3.57 -13.58
CA LYS A 241 5.06 -2.56 -13.02
C LYS A 241 6.42 -3.16 -12.65
N THR A 242 6.43 -4.33 -12.02
CA THR A 242 7.66 -5.03 -11.65
C THR A 242 8.50 -5.39 -12.89
N MET A 243 7.88 -5.91 -13.93
CA MET A 243 8.57 -6.30 -15.18
C MET A 243 9.08 -5.07 -15.95
N LEU A 244 8.27 -4.00 -16.03
CA LEU A 244 8.68 -2.75 -16.68
C LEU A 244 9.85 -2.07 -15.94
N ALA A 245 9.83 -2.09 -14.62
CA ALA A 245 10.92 -1.55 -13.80
C ALA A 245 12.22 -2.36 -13.99
N ALA A 246 12.12 -3.66 -14.27
CA ALA A 246 13.25 -4.51 -14.65
C ALA A 246 13.70 -4.33 -16.13
N GLY A 247 13.04 -3.45 -16.90
CA GLY A 247 13.44 -3.10 -18.26
C GLY A 247 12.75 -3.89 -19.38
N ALA A 248 11.81 -4.78 -19.07
CA ALA A 248 11.10 -5.57 -20.07
C ALA A 248 10.34 -4.68 -21.08
N SER A 249 10.17 -5.17 -22.31
CA SER A 249 9.46 -4.43 -23.34
C SER A 249 7.97 -4.31 -23.02
N VAL A 250 7.35 -3.18 -23.40
CA VAL A 250 5.90 -2.96 -23.16
C VAL A 250 5.04 -4.04 -23.82
N THR A 251 5.48 -4.57 -24.98
CA THR A 251 4.76 -5.61 -25.70
C THR A 251 4.84 -6.95 -24.97
N ASP A 252 6.03 -7.34 -24.52
CA ASP A 252 6.21 -8.61 -23.79
C ASP A 252 5.43 -8.58 -22.48
N VAL A 253 5.56 -7.49 -21.72
CA VAL A 253 4.82 -7.29 -20.46
C VAL A 253 3.30 -7.36 -20.67
N CYS A 254 2.79 -6.78 -21.76
CA CYS A 254 1.37 -6.89 -22.09
C CYS A 254 0.89 -8.34 -22.11
N PHE A 255 1.60 -9.20 -22.85
CA PHE A 255 1.19 -10.58 -23.03
C PHE A 255 1.53 -11.45 -21.82
N GLU A 256 2.69 -11.27 -21.20
CA GLU A 256 3.10 -12.03 -20.00
C GLU A 256 2.22 -11.73 -18.79
N CYS A 257 1.64 -10.53 -18.69
CA CYS A 257 0.63 -10.21 -17.69
C CYS A 257 -0.80 -10.64 -18.10
N GLY A 258 -0.96 -11.33 -19.21
CA GLY A 258 -2.23 -11.90 -19.66
C GLY A 258 -3.22 -10.89 -20.21
N PHE A 259 -2.76 -9.82 -20.86
CA PHE A 259 -3.61 -8.93 -21.63
C PHE A 259 -3.66 -9.39 -23.09
N ASN A 260 -4.85 -9.48 -23.67
CA ASN A 260 -5.06 -9.87 -25.06
C ASN A 260 -4.87 -8.72 -26.06
N SER A 261 -4.67 -7.48 -25.57
CA SER A 261 -4.56 -6.26 -26.39
C SER A 261 -3.68 -5.24 -25.71
N CYS A 262 -2.60 -4.82 -26.39
CA CYS A 262 -1.71 -3.78 -25.90
C CYS A 262 -2.40 -2.44 -25.74
N SER A 263 -3.38 -2.12 -26.58
CA SER A 263 -4.16 -0.88 -26.43
C SER A 263 -4.97 -0.87 -25.14
N HIS A 264 -5.62 -2.01 -24.80
CA HIS A 264 -6.33 -2.16 -23.55
C HIS A 264 -5.37 -2.14 -22.35
N PHE A 265 -4.24 -2.84 -22.42
CA PHE A 265 -3.20 -2.79 -21.41
C PHE A 265 -2.73 -1.37 -21.11
N ILE A 266 -2.35 -0.61 -22.17
CA ILE A 266 -1.87 0.77 -22.02
C ILE A 266 -2.93 1.66 -21.34
N SER A 267 -4.20 1.51 -21.70
CA SER A 267 -5.30 2.27 -21.10
C SER A 267 -5.45 1.95 -19.62
N VAL A 268 -5.55 0.67 -19.26
CA VAL A 268 -5.71 0.21 -17.87
C VAL A 268 -4.48 0.58 -17.01
N PHE A 269 -3.27 0.41 -17.57
CA PHE A 269 -2.05 0.80 -16.89
C PHE A 269 -2.00 2.31 -16.59
N LYS A 270 -2.36 3.13 -17.59
CA LYS A 270 -2.40 4.59 -17.42
C LYS A 270 -3.47 5.02 -16.40
N GLU A 271 -4.63 4.39 -16.41
CA GLU A 271 -5.69 4.64 -15.41
C GLU A 271 -5.21 4.31 -14.00
N ALA A 272 -4.55 3.17 -13.83
CA ALA A 272 -4.08 2.70 -12.51
C ALA A 272 -2.84 3.45 -11.98
N THR A 273 -1.97 4.00 -12.88
CA THR A 273 -0.66 4.56 -12.50
C THR A 273 -0.49 6.04 -12.83
N GLY A 274 -1.43 6.64 -13.53
CA GLY A 274 -1.36 8.03 -14.02
C GLY A 274 -0.41 8.23 -15.21
N MET A 275 0.34 7.20 -15.67
CA MET A 275 1.28 7.32 -16.78
C MET A 275 1.28 6.09 -17.71
N THR A 276 1.81 6.26 -18.93
CA THR A 276 1.89 5.16 -19.88
C THR A 276 2.97 4.13 -19.46
N PRO A 277 2.83 2.84 -19.86
CA PRO A 277 3.84 1.80 -19.55
C PRO A 277 5.25 2.17 -20.03
N ASN A 278 5.35 2.76 -21.22
CA ASN A 278 6.65 3.16 -21.77
C ASN A 278 7.30 4.29 -20.97
N LYS A 279 6.52 5.28 -20.53
CA LYS A 279 7.02 6.37 -19.67
C LYS A 279 7.48 5.78 -18.32
N TYR A 280 6.69 4.89 -17.73
CA TYR A 280 7.01 4.22 -16.48
C TYR A 280 8.33 3.44 -16.59
N ARG A 281 8.48 2.62 -17.64
CA ARG A 281 9.70 1.86 -17.90
C ARG A 281 10.92 2.77 -18.03
N ASN A 282 10.85 3.82 -18.86
CA ASN A 282 12.00 4.69 -19.09
C ASN A 282 12.47 5.43 -17.83
N ILE A 283 11.54 5.86 -16.97
CA ILE A 283 11.88 6.47 -15.67
C ILE A 283 12.67 5.47 -14.80
N ASN A 284 12.23 4.21 -14.74
CA ASN A 284 12.86 3.22 -13.87
C ASN A 284 14.20 2.69 -14.43
N ILE A 285 14.35 2.54 -15.76
CA ILE A 285 15.64 2.17 -16.38
C ILE A 285 16.69 3.25 -16.12
N SER A 286 16.34 4.53 -16.30
CA SER A 286 17.26 5.64 -16.02
C SER A 286 17.68 5.72 -14.55
N GLN A 287 16.95 5.04 -13.66
CA GLN A 287 17.29 4.92 -12.23
C GLN A 287 18.29 3.81 -11.95
N ASN A 288 18.34 2.77 -12.79
CA ASN A 288 19.22 1.61 -12.61
C ASN A 288 20.60 1.77 -13.28
N GLU A 289 20.80 2.83 -14.08
CA GLU A 289 22.06 3.10 -14.80
C GLU A 289 22.96 4.13 -14.09
N VAL A 290 22.61 4.58 -12.89
CA VAL A 290 23.36 5.51 -12.03
C VAL A 290 23.81 4.80 -10.77
#